data_9fcd52694c29b8af2343c0826b899d05
#
_entry.id   9fcd52694c29b8af2343c0826b899d05
#
_cell.length_a   1.000
_cell.length_b   1.000
_cell.length_c   1.000
_cell.angle_alpha   90.00
_cell.angle_beta   90.00
_cell.angle_gamma   90.00
#
_symmetry.space_group_name_H-M   'P 1'
#
loop_
_entity.id
_entity.type
_entity.pdbx_description
1 polymer ?
#
loop_
_entity_poly.entity_id
_entity_poly.type
_entity_poly.pdbx_seq_one_letter_code
_entity_poly.pdbx_strand_id
1 'polypeptide(L)'
;KKVDDKFGPLEWRLPEAHAIYWASVGLEKCDPKDDLMPLRRAIYQPMLLSFHRGRLVENPFSKTYEVRCNLDAIPNTDKAYREFAEQDPEYRDHILKAHKNFLKDAIYFLYSYNRISESAKYFKEFAELYPDQALLTGDPTSTPDKIALDEFVVERVEEDIGDNSPDRVRGIVEGLLESSFYSLALDQEEEATGYAAMAVKVWKKFDSATNDDKSVQERIGLPPFQSMREEALRQFLQLADENEPLLADALRVRLGLSADAYKRTEPAPEEGDRPESSEPAAETPQNQ
;
A
#
# COMPACT_ATOMS: atom_id res chain seq x y z
N LYS A 1 -0.71 12.60 27.36
CA LYS A 1 -1.51 11.45 27.81
C LYS A 1 -3.00 11.65 27.53
N LYS A 2 -3.70 12.66 28.13
CA LYS A 2 -5.15 12.87 27.92
C LYS A 2 -5.57 12.99 26.45
N VAL A 3 -4.81 13.71 25.63
CA VAL A 3 -5.09 13.89 24.19
C VAL A 3 -4.86 12.57 23.45
N ASP A 4 -3.83 11.84 23.81
CA ASP A 4 -3.50 10.56 23.20
C ASP A 4 -4.54 9.48 23.57
N ASP A 5 -4.99 9.46 24.82
CA ASP A 5 -6.07 8.56 25.29
C ASP A 5 -7.39 8.83 24.56
N LYS A 6 -7.64 10.08 24.13
CA LYS A 6 -8.90 10.48 23.46
C LYS A 6 -8.84 10.37 21.93
N PHE A 7 -7.73 10.74 21.32
CA PHE A 7 -7.60 10.91 19.86
C PHE A 7 -6.48 10.06 19.25
N GLY A 8 -5.70 9.34 20.08
CA GLY A 8 -4.56 8.54 19.66
C GLY A 8 -4.91 7.11 19.25
N PRO A 9 -3.87 6.30 18.97
CA PRO A 9 -2.45 6.65 19.19
C PRO A 9 -1.93 7.67 18.17
N LEU A 10 -1.18 8.67 18.68
CA LEU A 10 -0.63 9.77 17.89
C LEU A 10 0.90 9.67 17.78
N GLU A 11 1.41 9.88 16.59
CA GLU A 11 2.86 10.01 16.36
C GLU A 11 3.30 11.46 16.62
N TRP A 12 3.87 11.71 17.79
CA TRP A 12 4.23 13.05 18.24
C TRP A 12 5.36 13.72 17.45
N ARG A 13 6.04 13.00 16.59
CA ARG A 13 7.03 13.56 15.65
C ARG A 13 6.37 14.17 14.40
N LEU A 14 5.07 13.95 14.19
CA LEU A 14 4.31 14.42 13.05
C LEU A 14 3.47 15.66 13.41
N PRO A 15 3.25 16.57 12.46
CA PRO A 15 2.50 17.82 12.69
C PRO A 15 1.03 17.59 13.06
N GLU A 16 0.43 16.49 12.62
CA GLU A 16 -0.96 16.13 12.92
C GLU A 16 -1.20 16.00 14.43
N ALA A 17 -0.29 15.36 15.17
CA ALA A 17 -0.39 15.22 16.62
C ALA A 17 -0.39 16.58 17.33
N HIS A 18 0.44 17.52 16.87
CA HIS A 18 0.49 18.88 17.41
C HIS A 18 -0.76 19.67 17.08
N ALA A 19 -1.33 19.54 15.86
CA ALA A 19 -2.58 20.20 15.47
C ALA A 19 -3.74 19.72 16.36
N ILE A 20 -3.89 18.41 16.56
CA ILE A 20 -4.89 17.81 17.45
C ILE A 20 -4.72 18.32 18.89
N TYR A 21 -3.49 18.35 19.39
CA TYR A 21 -3.20 18.85 20.74
C TYR A 21 -3.67 20.28 20.94
N TRP A 22 -3.24 21.21 20.06
CA TRP A 22 -3.55 22.61 20.22
C TRP A 22 -5.04 22.92 20.00
N ALA A 23 -5.69 22.24 19.06
CA ALA A 23 -7.12 22.36 18.86
C ALA A 23 -7.90 21.82 20.08
N SER A 24 -7.45 20.72 20.69
CA SER A 24 -8.03 20.17 21.90
C SER A 24 -7.90 21.15 23.09
N VAL A 25 -6.73 21.78 23.27
CA VAL A 25 -6.52 22.81 24.28
C VAL A 25 -7.41 24.03 24.01
N GLY A 26 -7.59 24.41 22.73
CA GLY A 26 -8.52 25.48 22.35
C GLY A 26 -9.95 25.18 22.76
N LEU A 27 -10.46 23.98 22.49
CA LEU A 27 -11.81 23.53 22.88
C LEU A 27 -12.04 23.59 24.40
N GLU A 28 -11.00 23.30 25.20
CA GLU A 28 -11.10 23.39 26.68
C GLU A 28 -11.14 24.85 27.21
N LYS A 29 -10.68 25.82 26.41
CA LYS A 29 -10.49 27.22 26.84
C LYS A 29 -11.50 28.20 26.23
N CYS A 30 -12.11 27.87 25.10
CA CYS A 30 -13.12 28.71 24.45
C CYS A 30 -14.44 28.71 25.22
N ASP A 31 -15.21 29.81 25.10
CA ASP A 31 -16.58 29.85 25.61
C ASP A 31 -17.45 28.87 24.79
N PRO A 32 -18.30 28.05 25.43
CA PRO A 32 -19.26 27.20 24.72
C PRO A 32 -20.20 27.93 23.76
N LYS A 33 -20.31 29.26 23.87
CA LYS A 33 -21.10 30.12 22.97
C LYS A 33 -20.34 30.51 21.70
N ASP A 34 -19.01 30.30 21.66
CA ASP A 34 -18.21 30.55 20.47
C ASP A 34 -18.51 29.51 19.40
N ASP A 35 -18.23 29.86 18.15
CA ASP A 35 -18.23 28.87 17.07
C ASP A 35 -17.01 27.93 17.23
N LEU A 36 -17.27 26.73 17.73
CA LEU A 36 -16.25 25.73 17.99
C LEU A 36 -15.99 24.80 16.80
N MET A 37 -16.76 24.94 15.70
CA MET A 37 -16.61 24.09 14.52
C MET A 37 -15.18 24.14 13.91
N PRO A 38 -14.51 25.30 13.78
CA PRO A 38 -13.13 25.32 13.27
C PRO A 38 -12.15 24.51 14.10
N LEU A 39 -12.29 24.53 15.45
CA LEU A 39 -11.43 23.75 16.34
C LEU A 39 -11.72 22.24 16.24
N ARG A 40 -12.99 21.83 16.15
CA ARG A 40 -13.35 20.43 15.94
C ARG A 40 -12.85 19.93 14.60
N ARG A 41 -12.97 20.75 13.55
CA ARG A 41 -12.41 20.46 12.24
C ARG A 41 -10.88 20.29 12.29
N ALA A 42 -10.20 21.14 13.06
CA ALA A 42 -8.76 21.05 13.32
C ALA A 42 -8.36 19.84 14.18
N ILE A 43 -9.33 19.02 14.63
CA ILE A 43 -9.09 17.72 15.24
C ILE A 43 -9.37 16.59 14.24
N TYR A 44 -10.60 16.46 13.72
CA TYR A 44 -10.96 15.29 12.92
C TYR A 44 -10.23 15.21 11.59
N GLN A 45 -9.86 16.35 10.96
CA GLN A 45 -9.07 16.30 9.73
C GLN A 45 -7.62 15.80 9.97
N PRO A 46 -6.85 16.31 10.95
CA PRO A 46 -5.57 15.70 11.30
C PRO A 46 -5.68 14.26 11.83
N MET A 47 -6.78 13.84 12.46
CA MET A 47 -6.99 12.44 12.82
C MET A 47 -7.11 11.55 11.58
N LEU A 48 -7.82 12.00 10.54
CA LEU A 48 -7.85 11.31 9.25
C LEU A 48 -6.44 11.19 8.65
N LEU A 49 -5.65 12.26 8.70
CA LEU A 49 -4.26 12.23 8.23
C LEU A 49 -3.39 11.31 9.10
N SER A 50 -3.61 11.29 10.43
CA SER A 50 -2.94 10.37 11.35
C SER A 50 -3.28 8.90 11.06
N PHE A 51 -4.50 8.62 10.63
CA PHE A 51 -4.84 7.29 10.12
C PHE A 51 -4.04 6.97 8.85
N HIS A 52 -4.05 7.83 7.84
CA HIS A 52 -3.39 7.55 6.55
C HIS A 52 -1.86 7.52 6.62
N ARG A 53 -1.23 8.31 7.50
CA ARG A 53 0.22 8.51 7.53
C ARG A 53 0.80 8.74 8.94
N GLY A 54 0.10 8.29 9.96
CA GLY A 54 0.46 8.56 11.36
C GLY A 54 1.35 7.52 12.02
N ARG A 55 2.01 6.64 11.27
CA ARG A 55 2.98 5.68 11.77
C ARG A 55 4.32 5.89 11.10
N LEU A 56 5.37 6.15 11.89
CA LEU A 56 6.74 6.21 11.40
C LEU A 56 7.41 4.84 11.54
N VAL A 57 7.83 4.29 10.43
CA VAL A 57 8.57 3.02 10.35
C VAL A 57 10.01 3.35 9.94
N GLU A 58 10.97 2.95 10.75
CA GLU A 58 12.38 3.06 10.37
C GLU A 58 12.72 1.95 9.36
N ASN A 59 13.32 2.35 8.23
CA ASN A 59 14.02 1.42 7.38
C ASN A 59 15.39 1.16 8.01
N PRO A 60 15.66 -0.04 8.57
CA PRO A 60 16.89 -0.32 9.29
C PRO A 60 18.13 -0.35 8.38
N PHE A 61 17.94 -0.43 7.06
CA PHE A 61 19.00 -0.52 6.07
C PHE A 61 19.47 0.86 5.62
N SER A 62 18.55 1.72 5.20
CA SER A 62 18.85 3.09 4.76
C SER A 62 18.90 4.10 5.91
N LYS A 63 18.45 3.74 7.13
CA LYS A 63 18.31 4.63 8.29
C LYS A 63 17.37 5.82 8.03
N THR A 64 16.44 5.65 7.11
CA THR A 64 15.38 6.62 6.83
C THR A 64 14.10 6.25 7.55
N TYR A 65 13.19 7.22 7.67
CA TYR A 65 11.85 6.98 8.20
C TYR A 65 10.82 7.12 7.09
N GLU A 66 9.92 6.16 7.04
CA GLU A 66 8.75 6.16 6.15
C GLU A 66 7.49 6.40 6.94
N VAL A 67 6.58 7.17 6.36
CA VAL A 67 5.23 7.33 6.91
C VAL A 67 4.33 6.21 6.38
N ARG A 68 3.63 5.55 7.30
CA ARG A 68 2.72 4.43 7.00
C ARG A 68 1.36 4.67 7.64
N CYS A 69 0.36 3.90 7.21
CA CYS A 69 -0.95 3.92 7.84
C CYS A 69 -0.86 3.53 9.33
N ASN A 70 -1.59 4.28 10.15
CA ASN A 70 -1.79 3.97 11.57
C ASN A 70 -3.20 3.42 11.78
N LEU A 71 -3.35 2.11 11.59
CA LEU A 71 -4.66 1.44 11.69
C LEU A 71 -5.24 1.49 13.10
N ASP A 72 -4.38 1.62 14.12
CA ASP A 72 -4.82 1.70 15.51
C ASP A 72 -5.46 3.06 15.86
N ALA A 73 -5.31 4.08 14.98
CA ALA A 73 -6.01 5.35 15.11
C ALA A 73 -7.49 5.27 14.65
N ILE A 74 -7.89 4.22 13.92
CA ILE A 74 -9.23 4.09 13.34
C ILE A 74 -10.35 4.21 14.40
N PRO A 75 -10.32 3.47 15.54
CA PRO A 75 -11.43 3.51 16.51
C PRO A 75 -11.68 4.90 17.09
N ASN A 76 -10.61 5.64 17.42
CA ASN A 76 -10.75 6.97 17.97
C ASN A 76 -11.15 8.00 16.91
N THR A 77 -10.72 7.80 15.65
CA THR A 77 -11.12 8.65 14.52
C THR A 77 -12.62 8.49 14.21
N ASP A 78 -13.12 7.24 14.17
CA ASP A 78 -14.53 6.94 14.02
C ASP A 78 -15.37 7.62 15.11
N LYS A 79 -14.97 7.43 16.36
CA LYS A 79 -15.62 8.03 17.52
C LYS A 79 -15.65 9.57 17.42
N ALA A 80 -14.55 10.19 17.06
CA ALA A 80 -14.46 11.65 16.94
C ALA A 80 -15.39 12.21 15.87
N TYR A 81 -15.51 11.57 14.71
CA TYR A 81 -16.46 11.97 13.66
C TYR A 81 -17.91 11.94 14.17
N ARG A 82 -18.29 10.89 14.90
CA ARG A 82 -19.64 10.76 15.44
C ARG A 82 -19.94 11.80 16.51
N GLU A 83 -19.04 11.97 17.49
CA GLU A 83 -19.18 12.94 18.55
C GLU A 83 -19.30 14.36 17.99
N PHE A 84 -18.50 14.74 16.98
CA PHE A 84 -18.56 16.06 16.39
C PHE A 84 -19.78 16.27 15.50
N ALA A 85 -20.27 15.25 14.81
CA ALA A 85 -21.54 15.32 14.09
C ALA A 85 -22.75 15.57 14.99
N GLU A 86 -22.71 15.05 16.25
CA GLU A 86 -23.73 15.31 17.26
C GLU A 86 -23.62 16.71 17.88
N GLN A 87 -22.39 17.20 18.07
CA GLN A 87 -22.11 18.50 18.68
C GLN A 87 -22.31 19.68 17.74
N ASP A 88 -22.29 19.46 16.42
CA ASP A 88 -22.43 20.50 15.39
C ASP A 88 -23.61 20.18 14.45
N PRO A 89 -24.85 20.35 14.87
CA PRO A 89 -26.03 19.99 14.06
C PRO A 89 -26.10 20.71 12.71
N GLU A 90 -25.61 21.95 12.62
CA GLU A 90 -25.57 22.74 11.40
C GLU A 90 -24.61 22.14 10.35
N TYR A 91 -23.50 21.54 10.78
CA TYR A 91 -22.50 20.93 9.92
C TYR A 91 -22.58 19.40 9.87
N ARG A 92 -23.57 18.82 10.50
CA ARG A 92 -23.73 17.37 10.68
C ARG A 92 -23.60 16.59 9.36
N ASP A 93 -24.32 17.01 8.33
CA ASP A 93 -24.33 16.30 7.05
C ASP A 93 -22.96 16.32 6.36
N HIS A 94 -22.23 17.43 6.50
CA HIS A 94 -20.89 17.57 5.99
C HIS A 94 -19.90 16.66 6.72
N ILE A 95 -20.00 16.59 8.05
CA ILE A 95 -19.18 15.72 8.90
C ILE A 95 -19.48 14.24 8.60
N LEU A 96 -20.77 13.87 8.47
CA LEU A 96 -21.18 12.51 8.14
C LEU A 96 -20.74 12.09 6.73
N LYS A 97 -20.70 13.02 5.77
CA LYS A 97 -20.13 12.75 4.44
C LYS A 97 -18.64 12.42 4.53
N ALA A 98 -17.88 13.15 5.33
CA ALA A 98 -16.47 12.87 5.57
C ALA A 98 -16.27 11.55 6.32
N HIS A 99 -17.10 11.27 7.36
CA HIS A 99 -17.10 10.01 8.09
C HIS A 99 -17.36 8.79 7.20
N LYS A 100 -18.32 8.90 6.29
CA LYS A 100 -18.60 7.85 5.31
C LYS A 100 -17.37 7.50 4.47
N ASN A 101 -16.67 8.50 3.96
CA ASN A 101 -15.45 8.28 3.18
C ASN A 101 -14.32 7.67 4.04
N PHE A 102 -14.16 8.17 5.26
CA PHE A 102 -13.24 7.58 6.24
C PHE A 102 -13.52 6.09 6.48
N LEU A 103 -14.78 5.69 6.66
CA LEU A 103 -15.12 4.28 6.88
C LEU A 103 -14.77 3.40 5.67
N LYS A 104 -14.99 3.89 4.45
CA LYS A 104 -14.58 3.17 3.24
C LYS A 104 -13.07 2.95 3.19
N ASP A 105 -12.31 3.99 3.51
CA ASP A 105 -10.85 3.90 3.59
C ASP A 105 -10.41 2.95 4.71
N ALA A 106 -11.04 3.03 5.89
CA ALA A 106 -10.76 2.14 7.01
C ALA A 106 -10.98 0.66 6.65
N ILE A 107 -12.10 0.33 5.99
CA ILE A 107 -12.41 -1.02 5.52
C ILE A 107 -11.32 -1.50 4.55
N TYR A 108 -10.97 -0.67 3.56
CA TYR A 108 -9.97 -1.01 2.55
C TYR A 108 -8.58 -1.23 3.16
N PHE A 109 -8.09 -0.30 3.99
CA PHE A 109 -6.75 -0.41 4.57
C PHE A 109 -6.63 -1.53 5.59
N LEU A 110 -7.64 -1.75 6.45
CA LEU A 110 -7.66 -2.91 7.35
C LEU A 110 -7.57 -4.22 6.59
N TYR A 111 -8.31 -4.33 5.48
CA TYR A 111 -8.26 -5.52 4.63
C TYR A 111 -6.89 -5.70 3.99
N SER A 112 -6.35 -4.63 3.39
CA SER A 112 -5.06 -4.64 2.70
C SER A 112 -3.88 -4.98 3.62
N TYR A 113 -4.01 -4.66 4.92
CA TYR A 113 -3.04 -4.99 5.97
C TYR A 113 -3.36 -6.30 6.70
N ASN A 114 -4.14 -7.19 6.09
CA ASN A 114 -4.53 -8.50 6.61
C ASN A 114 -5.34 -8.49 7.93
N ARG A 115 -5.88 -7.33 8.36
CA ARG A 115 -6.79 -7.22 9.52
C ARG A 115 -8.25 -7.47 9.10
N ILE A 116 -8.50 -8.64 8.48
CA ILE A 116 -9.77 -8.97 7.81
C ILE A 116 -10.97 -8.92 8.75
N SER A 117 -10.82 -9.42 9.97
CA SER A 117 -11.91 -9.42 10.96
C SER A 117 -12.36 -8.02 11.35
N GLU A 118 -11.41 -7.09 11.48
CA GLU A 118 -11.71 -5.69 11.79
C GLU A 118 -12.30 -4.98 10.56
N SER A 119 -11.78 -5.24 9.37
CA SER A 119 -12.37 -4.77 8.12
C SER A 119 -13.84 -5.19 8.01
N ALA A 120 -14.15 -6.47 8.26
CA ALA A 120 -15.52 -6.97 8.25
C ALA A 120 -16.43 -6.30 9.30
N LYS A 121 -15.88 -5.97 10.47
CA LYS A 121 -16.61 -5.21 11.49
C LYS A 121 -17.00 -3.82 10.97
N TYR A 122 -16.07 -3.07 10.41
CA TYR A 122 -16.34 -1.73 9.89
C TYR A 122 -17.21 -1.76 8.61
N PHE A 123 -17.12 -2.82 7.81
CA PHE A 123 -18.01 -3.03 6.67
C PHE A 123 -19.48 -3.20 7.13
N LYS A 124 -19.70 -4.02 8.16
CA LYS A 124 -21.01 -4.19 8.77
C LYS A 124 -21.52 -2.88 9.37
N GLU A 125 -20.67 -2.15 10.07
CA GLU A 125 -20.98 -0.85 10.65
C GLU A 125 -21.35 0.18 9.57
N PHE A 126 -20.64 0.20 8.44
CA PHE A 126 -20.99 1.02 7.28
C PHE A 126 -22.38 0.66 6.75
N ALA A 127 -22.69 -0.64 6.63
CA ALA A 127 -24.00 -1.11 6.18
C ALA A 127 -25.14 -0.68 7.12
N GLU A 128 -24.90 -0.66 8.43
CA GLU A 128 -25.89 -0.23 9.41
C GLU A 128 -26.11 1.29 9.40
N LEU A 129 -25.05 2.09 9.21
CA LEU A 129 -25.11 3.56 9.24
C LEU A 129 -25.51 4.17 7.89
N TYR A 130 -25.13 3.53 6.80
CA TYR A 130 -25.26 4.06 5.44
C TYR A 130 -25.80 3.01 4.45
N PRO A 131 -26.97 2.38 4.72
CA PRO A 131 -27.46 1.23 3.95
C PRO A 131 -27.67 1.53 2.46
N ASP A 132 -28.10 2.75 2.13
CA ASP A 132 -28.39 3.18 0.75
C ASP A 132 -27.21 3.89 0.06
N GLN A 133 -26.03 3.86 0.66
CA GLN A 133 -24.88 4.56 0.11
C GLN A 133 -23.96 3.63 -0.67
N ALA A 134 -23.63 4.04 -1.90
CA ALA A 134 -22.68 3.31 -2.72
C ALA A 134 -21.29 3.25 -2.05
N LEU A 135 -20.70 2.08 -2.08
CA LEU A 135 -19.33 1.84 -1.59
C LEU A 135 -18.30 2.30 -2.62
N LEU A 136 -18.55 2.09 -3.90
CA LEU A 136 -17.70 2.50 -5.02
C LEU A 136 -18.14 3.85 -5.60
N THR A 137 -17.19 4.62 -6.10
CA THR A 137 -17.46 5.94 -6.68
C THR A 137 -18.03 5.82 -8.10
N GLY A 138 -17.51 4.87 -8.86
CA GLY A 138 -17.91 4.61 -10.25
C GLY A 138 -19.19 3.82 -10.39
N ASP A 139 -19.65 3.13 -9.33
CA ASP A 139 -20.87 2.32 -9.33
C ASP A 139 -21.87 2.73 -8.26
N PRO A 140 -22.90 3.54 -8.61
CA PRO A 140 -23.95 3.94 -7.68
C PRO A 140 -24.76 2.78 -7.11
N THR A 141 -24.71 1.59 -7.73
CA THR A 141 -25.46 0.41 -7.29
C THR A 141 -24.71 -0.45 -6.28
N SER A 142 -23.44 -0.14 -6.00
CA SER A 142 -22.57 -0.87 -5.07
C SER A 142 -22.92 -0.59 -3.60
N THR A 143 -24.18 -0.82 -3.23
CA THR A 143 -24.65 -0.68 -1.85
C THR A 143 -24.21 -1.88 -0.99
N PRO A 144 -24.07 -1.74 0.34
CA PRO A 144 -23.56 -2.79 1.22
C PRO A 144 -24.34 -4.11 1.21
N ASP A 145 -25.61 -4.08 0.76
CA ASP A 145 -26.45 -5.25 0.57
C ASP A 145 -26.20 -6.00 -0.75
N LYS A 146 -25.52 -5.36 -1.70
CA LYS A 146 -25.30 -5.90 -3.05
C LYS A 146 -23.85 -6.28 -3.34
N ILE A 147 -22.92 -5.74 -2.62
CA ILE A 147 -21.50 -6.02 -2.83
C ILE A 147 -20.89 -6.68 -1.58
N ALA A 148 -20.15 -7.76 -1.77
CA ALA A 148 -19.44 -8.40 -0.68
C ALA A 148 -18.15 -7.63 -0.30
N LEU A 149 -17.67 -7.80 0.93
CA LEU A 149 -16.44 -7.15 1.41
C LEU A 149 -15.24 -7.41 0.47
N ASP A 150 -15.04 -8.67 0.09
CA ASP A 150 -13.93 -9.06 -0.80
C ASP A 150 -14.02 -8.38 -2.17
N GLU A 151 -15.23 -8.30 -2.71
CA GLU A 151 -15.51 -7.66 -3.98
C GLU A 151 -15.30 -6.15 -3.88
N PHE A 152 -15.83 -5.49 -2.85
CA PHE A 152 -15.60 -4.06 -2.61
C PHE A 152 -14.11 -3.72 -2.60
N VAL A 153 -13.29 -4.50 -1.87
CA VAL A 153 -11.88 -4.18 -1.73
C VAL A 153 -11.12 -4.36 -3.05
N VAL A 154 -11.44 -5.39 -3.83
CA VAL A 154 -10.81 -5.60 -5.15
C VAL A 154 -11.24 -4.53 -6.15
N GLU A 155 -12.55 -4.20 -6.20
CA GLU A 155 -13.08 -3.11 -7.04
C GLU A 155 -12.46 -1.75 -6.68
N ARG A 156 -12.22 -1.50 -5.38
CA ARG A 156 -11.58 -0.27 -4.91
C ARG A 156 -10.17 -0.10 -5.46
N VAL A 157 -9.39 -1.20 -5.54
CA VAL A 157 -8.05 -1.18 -6.18
C VAL A 157 -8.15 -0.80 -7.65
N GLU A 158 -9.18 -1.29 -8.34
CA GLU A 158 -9.40 -1.01 -9.76
C GLU A 158 -9.91 0.41 -10.00
N GLU A 159 -10.79 0.94 -9.12
CA GLU A 159 -11.29 2.33 -9.21
C GLU A 159 -10.17 3.38 -9.20
N ASP A 160 -9.20 3.21 -8.33
CA ASP A 160 -8.08 4.16 -8.20
C ASP A 160 -7.26 4.28 -9.50
N ILE A 161 -7.50 3.37 -10.45
CA ILE A 161 -6.69 3.21 -11.65
C ILE A 161 -7.46 3.51 -12.95
N GLY A 162 -8.78 3.34 -13.00
CA GLY A 162 -9.69 3.86 -14.06
C GLY A 162 -9.68 3.16 -15.43
N ASP A 163 -9.01 2.00 -15.64
CA ASP A 163 -9.06 1.21 -16.88
C ASP A 163 -8.60 -0.23 -16.61
N ASN A 164 -9.35 -1.24 -17.09
CA ASN A 164 -9.10 -2.66 -16.87
C ASN A 164 -8.28 -3.32 -18.02
N SER A 165 -7.31 -2.61 -18.58
CA SER A 165 -6.42 -3.23 -19.57
C SER A 165 -5.50 -4.29 -18.93
N PRO A 166 -5.14 -5.37 -19.66
CA PRO A 166 -4.26 -6.42 -19.13
C PRO A 166 -2.92 -5.90 -18.58
N ASP A 167 -2.31 -4.92 -19.26
CA ASP A 167 -1.04 -4.33 -18.84
C ASP A 167 -1.18 -3.58 -17.51
N ARG A 168 -2.33 -2.96 -17.30
CA ARG A 168 -2.62 -2.22 -16.08
C ARG A 168 -2.89 -3.15 -14.90
N VAL A 169 -3.70 -4.20 -15.10
CA VAL A 169 -3.91 -5.24 -14.10
C VAL A 169 -2.60 -5.92 -13.73
N ARG A 170 -1.73 -6.18 -14.73
CA ARG A 170 -0.38 -6.67 -14.50
C ARG A 170 0.40 -5.74 -13.59
N GLY A 171 0.45 -4.43 -13.90
CA GLY A 171 1.15 -3.44 -13.08
C GLY A 171 0.63 -3.36 -11.64
N ILE A 172 -0.70 -3.52 -11.43
CA ILE A 172 -1.28 -3.60 -10.08
C ILE A 172 -0.76 -4.82 -9.33
N VAL A 173 -0.85 -5.99 -9.96
CA VAL A 173 -0.40 -7.26 -9.33
C VAL A 173 1.08 -7.20 -9.00
N GLU A 174 1.91 -6.69 -9.91
CA GLU A 174 3.34 -6.49 -9.70
C GLU A 174 3.62 -5.51 -8.57
N GLY A 175 2.97 -4.34 -8.54
CA GLY A 175 3.12 -3.36 -7.47
C GLY A 175 2.68 -3.86 -6.08
N LEU A 176 1.62 -4.68 -6.01
CA LEU A 176 1.21 -5.34 -4.78
C LEU A 176 2.24 -6.39 -4.33
N LEU A 177 2.82 -7.15 -5.25
CA LEU A 177 3.88 -8.11 -4.97
C LEU A 177 5.16 -7.41 -4.48
N GLU A 178 5.57 -6.32 -5.13
CA GLU A 178 6.70 -5.50 -4.69
C GLU A 178 6.49 -4.93 -3.28
N SER A 179 5.30 -4.41 -3.00
CA SER A 179 4.92 -3.93 -1.67
C SER A 179 4.98 -5.05 -0.62
N SER A 180 4.56 -6.28 -0.99
CA SER A 180 4.67 -7.45 -0.14
C SER A 180 6.14 -7.82 0.14
N PHE A 181 7.00 -7.84 -0.87
CA PHE A 181 8.42 -8.16 -0.70
C PHE A 181 9.14 -7.11 0.14
N TYR A 182 8.86 -5.84 -0.11
CA TYR A 182 9.41 -4.74 0.67
C TYR A 182 9.01 -4.82 2.15
N SER A 183 7.70 -5.00 2.42
CA SER A 183 7.20 -5.15 3.79
C SER A 183 7.79 -6.37 4.49
N LEU A 184 7.98 -7.49 3.77
CA LEU A 184 8.60 -8.70 4.30
C LEU A 184 10.08 -8.47 4.67
N ALA A 185 10.83 -7.76 3.83
CA ALA A 185 12.22 -7.40 4.11
C ALA A 185 12.36 -6.53 5.37
N LEU A 186 11.35 -5.68 5.64
CA LEU A 186 11.27 -4.81 6.82
C LEU A 186 10.66 -5.47 8.07
N ASP A 187 10.44 -6.78 8.07
CA ASP A 187 9.81 -7.53 9.17
C ASP A 187 8.34 -7.15 9.46
N GLN A 188 7.62 -6.68 8.42
CA GLN A 188 6.22 -6.29 8.49
C GLN A 188 5.35 -7.43 7.94
N GLU A 189 5.29 -8.57 8.65
CA GLU A 189 4.68 -9.81 8.12
C GLU A 189 3.18 -9.71 7.84
N GLU A 190 2.41 -9.00 8.67
CA GLU A 190 0.97 -8.82 8.46
C GLU A 190 0.71 -8.04 7.16
N GLU A 191 1.42 -6.95 6.97
CA GLU A 191 1.34 -6.09 5.80
C GLU A 191 1.78 -6.84 4.53
N ALA A 192 2.90 -7.55 4.60
CA ALA A 192 3.41 -8.37 3.51
C ALA A 192 2.39 -9.44 3.07
N THR A 193 1.79 -10.12 4.04
CA THR A 193 0.75 -11.14 3.79
C THR A 193 -0.50 -10.52 3.17
N GLY A 194 -0.92 -9.35 3.64
CA GLY A 194 -2.06 -8.62 3.10
C GLY A 194 -1.89 -8.26 1.63
N TYR A 195 -0.75 -7.66 1.29
CA TYR A 195 -0.44 -7.31 -0.11
C TYR A 195 -0.35 -8.54 -1.02
N ALA A 196 0.30 -9.62 -0.57
CA ALA A 196 0.35 -10.87 -1.34
C ALA A 196 -1.05 -11.46 -1.58
N ALA A 197 -1.90 -11.49 -0.57
CA ALA A 197 -3.28 -11.97 -0.69
C ALA A 197 -4.10 -11.11 -1.65
N MET A 198 -3.93 -9.79 -1.60
CA MET A 198 -4.59 -8.85 -2.51
C MET A 198 -4.14 -9.07 -3.95
N ALA A 199 -2.84 -9.24 -4.20
CA ALA A 199 -2.31 -9.54 -5.53
C ALA A 199 -2.96 -10.79 -6.14
N VAL A 200 -3.12 -11.86 -5.34
CA VAL A 200 -3.82 -13.09 -5.75
C VAL A 200 -5.28 -12.82 -6.11
N LYS A 201 -5.98 -12.00 -5.34
CA LYS A 201 -7.41 -11.71 -5.58
C LYS A 201 -7.62 -10.90 -6.85
N VAL A 202 -6.82 -9.86 -7.05
CA VAL A 202 -6.86 -9.03 -8.28
C VAL A 202 -6.57 -9.90 -9.50
N TRP A 203 -5.51 -10.72 -9.45
CA TRP A 203 -5.17 -11.64 -10.54
C TRP A 203 -6.30 -12.62 -10.84
N LYS A 204 -6.88 -13.28 -9.81
CA LYS A 204 -7.97 -14.24 -9.96
C LYS A 204 -9.23 -13.62 -10.57
N LYS A 205 -9.59 -12.41 -10.17
CA LYS A 205 -10.75 -11.71 -10.71
C LYS A 205 -10.60 -11.49 -12.21
N PHE A 206 -9.44 -11.00 -12.65
CA PHE A 206 -9.16 -10.78 -14.07
C PHE A 206 -9.08 -12.12 -14.84
N ASP A 207 -8.38 -13.12 -14.31
CA ASP A 207 -8.29 -14.44 -14.92
C ASP A 207 -9.66 -15.08 -15.11
N SER A 208 -10.53 -14.99 -14.09
CA SER A 208 -11.90 -15.50 -14.17
C SER A 208 -12.74 -14.77 -15.23
N ALA A 209 -12.57 -13.46 -15.38
CA ALA A 209 -13.30 -12.67 -16.38
C ALA A 209 -12.84 -12.96 -17.82
N THR A 210 -11.59 -13.43 -18.01
CA THR A 210 -11.01 -13.72 -19.33
C THR A 210 -11.11 -15.19 -19.73
N ASN A 211 -11.39 -16.10 -18.79
CA ASN A 211 -11.40 -17.55 -19.01
C ASN A 211 -12.60 -18.10 -19.80
N ASP A 212 -13.67 -17.32 -19.99
CA ASP A 212 -14.88 -17.76 -20.72
C ASP A 212 -14.65 -17.91 -22.23
N ASP A 213 -13.57 -17.35 -22.78
CA ASP A 213 -13.18 -17.49 -24.18
C ASP A 213 -11.67 -17.78 -24.31
N LYS A 214 -11.32 -19.02 -24.67
CA LYS A 214 -9.92 -19.44 -24.85
C LYS A 214 -9.14 -18.57 -25.84
N SER A 215 -9.82 -18.02 -26.85
CA SER A 215 -9.19 -17.14 -27.85
C SER A 215 -8.85 -15.77 -27.27
N VAL A 216 -9.62 -15.31 -26.30
CA VAL A 216 -9.38 -14.08 -25.55
C VAL A 216 -8.24 -14.29 -24.56
N GLN A 217 -8.25 -15.40 -23.83
CA GLN A 217 -7.21 -15.76 -22.86
C GLN A 217 -5.81 -15.85 -23.49
N GLU A 218 -5.69 -16.48 -24.68
CA GLU A 218 -4.42 -16.59 -25.40
C GLU A 218 -3.89 -15.24 -25.93
N ARG A 219 -4.76 -14.26 -26.14
CA ARG A 219 -4.41 -12.95 -26.73
C ARG A 219 -4.19 -11.85 -25.71
N ILE A 220 -4.92 -11.87 -24.60
CA ILE A 220 -4.95 -10.79 -23.61
C ILE A 220 -4.91 -11.30 -22.16
N GLY A 221 -4.72 -12.60 -21.93
CA GLY A 221 -4.62 -13.19 -20.60
C GLY A 221 -3.35 -12.76 -19.85
N LEU A 222 -3.43 -12.70 -18.54
CA LEU A 222 -2.24 -12.54 -17.70
C LEU A 222 -1.42 -13.84 -17.67
N PRO A 223 -0.09 -13.75 -17.48
CA PRO A 223 0.70 -14.92 -17.17
C PRO A 223 0.19 -15.62 -15.89
N PRO A 224 0.50 -16.92 -15.71
CA PRO A 224 0.20 -17.59 -14.45
C PRO A 224 0.73 -16.81 -13.26
N PHE A 225 -0.06 -16.70 -12.18
CA PHE A 225 0.29 -15.89 -11.01
C PHE A 225 1.69 -16.21 -10.46
N GLN A 226 2.06 -17.49 -10.42
CA GLN A 226 3.37 -17.92 -9.92
C GLN A 226 4.51 -17.37 -10.79
N SER A 227 4.34 -17.34 -12.11
CA SER A 227 5.34 -16.76 -13.02
C SER A 227 5.47 -15.26 -12.83
N MET A 228 4.35 -14.54 -12.65
CA MET A 228 4.38 -13.11 -12.32
C MET A 228 5.09 -12.85 -11.00
N ARG A 229 4.81 -13.66 -9.97
CA ARG A 229 5.45 -13.55 -8.66
C ARG A 229 6.96 -13.78 -8.72
N GLU A 230 7.40 -14.77 -9.47
CA GLU A 230 8.84 -15.08 -9.65
C GLU A 230 9.55 -13.96 -10.41
N GLU A 231 8.92 -13.41 -11.44
CA GLU A 231 9.48 -12.29 -12.21
C GLU A 231 9.54 -11.01 -11.37
N ALA A 232 8.47 -10.66 -10.65
CA ALA A 232 8.44 -9.51 -9.75
C ALA A 232 9.51 -9.65 -8.64
N LEU A 233 9.68 -10.85 -8.07
CA LEU A 233 10.72 -11.10 -7.07
C LEU A 233 12.12 -10.92 -7.66
N ARG A 234 12.35 -11.43 -8.87
CA ARG A 234 13.65 -11.27 -9.57
C ARG A 234 13.97 -9.82 -9.80
N GLN A 235 13.02 -9.05 -10.34
CA GLN A 235 13.19 -7.62 -10.62
C GLN A 235 13.43 -6.83 -9.32
N PHE A 236 12.64 -7.10 -8.29
CA PHE A 236 12.79 -6.48 -6.98
C PHE A 236 14.19 -6.72 -6.40
N LEU A 237 14.66 -7.98 -6.37
CA LEU A 237 15.98 -8.32 -5.82
C LEU A 237 17.12 -7.72 -6.63
N GLN A 238 17.01 -7.69 -7.97
CA GLN A 238 18.03 -7.06 -8.82
C GLN A 238 18.12 -5.55 -8.59
N LEU A 239 16.97 -4.87 -8.47
CA LEU A 239 16.94 -3.44 -8.19
C LEU A 239 17.43 -3.12 -6.76
N ALA A 240 17.07 -3.95 -5.80
CA ALA A 240 17.52 -3.81 -4.42
C ALA A 240 19.02 -4.11 -4.28
N ASP A 241 19.58 -5.07 -4.99
CA ASP A 241 21.03 -5.33 -5.00
C ASP A 241 21.84 -4.10 -5.47
N GLU A 242 21.28 -3.32 -6.42
CA GLU A 242 21.93 -2.12 -6.93
C GLU A 242 21.82 -0.91 -5.96
N ASN A 243 20.69 -0.77 -5.27
CA ASN A 243 20.38 0.43 -4.49
C ASN A 243 20.44 0.22 -2.97
N GLU A 244 19.97 -0.92 -2.47
CA GLU A 244 19.86 -1.26 -1.05
C GLU A 244 20.24 -2.73 -0.81
N PRO A 245 21.49 -3.16 -0.99
CA PRO A 245 21.89 -4.57 -0.97
C PRO A 245 21.56 -5.30 0.34
N LEU A 246 21.57 -4.59 1.48
CA LEU A 246 21.19 -5.18 2.77
C LEU A 246 19.69 -5.51 2.84
N LEU A 247 18.83 -4.73 2.16
CA LEU A 247 17.41 -5.04 2.02
C LEU A 247 17.21 -6.31 1.18
N ALA A 248 17.95 -6.44 0.08
CA ALA A 248 17.91 -7.63 -0.77
C ALA A 248 18.34 -8.89 0.00
N ASP A 249 19.41 -8.81 0.79
CA ASP A 249 19.89 -9.90 1.60
C ASP A 249 18.88 -10.28 2.71
N ALA A 250 18.26 -9.30 3.36
CA ALA A 250 17.20 -9.55 4.34
C ALA A 250 16.00 -10.27 3.72
N LEU A 251 15.57 -9.86 2.54
CA LEU A 251 14.48 -10.53 1.82
C LEU A 251 14.86 -11.99 1.45
N ARG A 252 16.08 -12.23 0.95
CA ARG A 252 16.55 -13.59 0.66
C ARG A 252 16.50 -14.50 1.88
N VAL A 253 16.97 -13.99 3.02
CA VAL A 253 16.94 -14.74 4.29
C VAL A 253 15.49 -15.06 4.69
N ARG A 254 14.58 -14.09 4.61
CA ARG A 254 13.16 -14.28 4.93
C ARG A 254 12.47 -15.31 4.02
N LEU A 255 12.84 -15.35 2.76
CA LEU A 255 12.31 -16.29 1.78
C LEU A 255 13.04 -17.63 1.77
N GLY A 256 14.10 -17.82 2.58
CA GLY A 256 14.91 -19.04 2.60
C GLY A 256 15.71 -19.27 1.30
N LEU A 257 16.03 -18.18 0.59
CA LEU A 257 16.80 -18.23 -0.64
C LEU A 257 18.31 -18.20 -0.35
N SER A 258 19.11 -18.68 -1.32
CA SER A 258 20.56 -18.50 -1.25
C SER A 258 20.96 -17.03 -1.38
N ALA A 259 22.12 -16.66 -0.85
CA ALA A 259 22.66 -15.30 -0.92
C ALA A 259 22.84 -14.78 -2.37
N ASP A 260 23.01 -15.70 -3.34
CA ASP A 260 23.20 -15.35 -4.75
C ASP A 260 21.94 -15.53 -5.60
N ALA A 261 20.80 -15.87 -4.97
CA ALA A 261 19.55 -16.04 -5.70
C ALA A 261 19.15 -14.76 -6.42
N TYR A 262 18.91 -14.88 -7.72
CA TYR A 262 18.51 -13.81 -8.62
C TYR A 262 19.50 -12.63 -8.79
N LYS A 263 20.74 -12.74 -8.31
CA LYS A 263 21.79 -11.77 -8.66
C LYS A 263 22.05 -11.79 -10.16
N ARG A 264 22.31 -10.61 -10.76
CA ARG A 264 22.79 -10.54 -12.13
C ARG A 264 24.14 -11.26 -12.22
N THR A 265 24.22 -12.29 -13.06
CA THR A 265 25.51 -12.87 -13.45
C THR A 265 26.18 -11.84 -14.36
N GLU A 266 27.30 -11.26 -13.95
CA GLU A 266 28.12 -10.52 -14.87
C GLU A 266 28.43 -11.46 -16.07
N PRO A 267 28.26 -10.99 -17.33
CA PRO A 267 28.74 -11.77 -18.46
C PRO A 267 30.22 -12.05 -18.24
N ALA A 268 30.60 -13.32 -18.36
CA ALA A 268 32.00 -13.71 -18.27
C ALA A 268 32.79 -12.76 -19.17
N PRO A 269 33.94 -12.21 -18.70
CA PRO A 269 34.75 -11.36 -19.52
C PRO A 269 35.03 -12.14 -20.82
N GLU A 270 34.65 -11.57 -21.97
CA GLU A 270 35.01 -12.11 -23.26
C GLU A 270 36.51 -12.36 -23.23
N GLU A 271 36.93 -13.62 -23.40
CA GLU A 271 38.33 -13.95 -23.54
C GLU A 271 38.85 -13.09 -24.70
N GLY A 272 39.42 -11.95 -24.34
CA GLY A 272 39.98 -11.01 -25.28
C GLY A 272 40.99 -11.75 -26.13
N ASP A 273 40.83 -11.61 -27.42
CA ASP A 273 41.77 -11.95 -28.48
C ASP A 273 43.21 -11.97 -27.93
N ARG A 274 43.78 -13.16 -27.81
CA ARG A 274 45.25 -13.27 -27.64
C ARG A 274 45.89 -12.57 -28.80
N PRO A 275 46.75 -11.57 -28.59
CA PRO A 275 47.48 -11.00 -29.69
C PRO A 275 48.30 -12.13 -30.34
N GLU A 276 48.04 -12.36 -31.62
CA GLU A 276 48.86 -13.25 -32.47
C GLU A 276 50.33 -12.89 -32.25
N SER A 277 51.07 -13.91 -31.83
CA SER A 277 52.54 -13.82 -31.69
C SER A 277 53.13 -13.38 -33.04
N SER A 278 53.67 -12.15 -33.06
CA SER A 278 54.49 -11.66 -34.16
C SER A 278 55.66 -12.62 -34.42
N GLU A 279 55.66 -13.28 -35.58
CA GLU A 279 56.81 -13.99 -36.11
C GLU A 279 57.99 -13.05 -36.18
N PRO A 280 59.23 -13.48 -35.86
CA PRO A 280 60.41 -12.66 -36.02
C PRO A 280 60.76 -12.53 -37.49
N ALA A 281 60.91 -11.30 -37.97
CA ALA A 281 61.37 -10.96 -39.30
C ALA A 281 62.75 -11.57 -39.56
N ALA A 282 62.82 -12.34 -40.66
CA ALA A 282 64.08 -12.92 -41.15
C ALA A 282 65.03 -11.78 -41.67
N GLU A 283 66.19 -11.72 -41.09
CA GLU A 283 67.28 -10.87 -41.58
C GLU A 283 67.71 -11.32 -42.99
N THR A 284 67.68 -10.39 -43.92
CA THR A 284 68.24 -10.56 -45.22
C THR A 284 69.72 -10.07 -45.21
N PRO A 285 70.70 -10.90 -45.61
CA PRO A 285 72.07 -10.45 -45.59
C PRO A 285 72.34 -9.51 -46.79
N GLN A 286 72.92 -8.35 -46.49
CA GLN A 286 73.51 -7.49 -47.49
C GLN A 286 74.81 -8.09 -47.95
N ASN A 287 74.93 -8.26 -49.30
CA ASN A 287 76.22 -8.47 -50.02
C ASN A 287 76.48 -7.30 -50.96
N GLN A 288 77.62 -6.66 -50.69
CA GLN A 288 78.44 -5.82 -51.56
C GLN A 288 77.80 -4.59 -52.23
#